data_bd51ce1bff1a0bb49430fb2db66e3bf8
#
_entry.id   bd51ce1bff1a0bb49430fb2db66e3bf8
#
_cell.length_a   1.000
_cell.length_b   1.000
_cell.length_c   1.000
_cell.angle_alpha   90.00
_cell.angle_beta   90.00
_cell.angle_gamma   90.00
#
_symmetry.space_group_name_H-M   'P 1'
#
loop_
_entity.id
_entity.type
_entity.pdbx_description
1 polymer ?
#
loop_
_entity_poly.entity_id
_entity_poly.type
_entity_poly.pdbx_seq_one_letter_code
_entity_poly.pdbx_strand_id
1 'polypeptide(L)'
;MEIYHPRDEELLREMRRVRRSAKRRRLIWGLVIWFLLSVAAGFFLFNRFYLLAVMQGPAMGDTLPVGSLVLVRRAETGKNYTAGDILLYEKTLAEPLEIIARGTNGKVREYCKYIVYRDLGSTRQYLAREEGKVRWISEQFDAENYESDQDGRLLVDTEGMPNGEYWLREVSASYGQKVLEDPIPFNVNNPVLTQVKRVLAAPGDRIVLSPYTAMRINSKVLNRTFTSGRAEDVDVEARRVNVRDGEYFVQGDQLSLSVDSRETDFGNITQDEVLGRAEFALWPIRCFGSLTGQDVTAESTGQEGAE
;
A
#
# COMPACT_ATOMS: atom_id res chain seq x y z
N MET A 1 41.07 -13.26 72.73
CA MET A 1 40.11 -12.97 71.71
C MET A 1 38.81 -13.67 72.09
N GLU A 2 37.87 -12.95 72.76
CA GLU A 2 36.60 -13.54 73.20
C GLU A 2 35.75 -13.77 71.97
N ILE A 3 35.34 -15.01 71.77
CA ILE A 3 34.42 -15.37 70.69
C ILE A 3 33.01 -15.00 71.12
N TYR A 4 32.43 -13.96 70.53
CA TYR A 4 31.05 -13.56 70.75
C TYR A 4 30.08 -14.68 70.36
N HIS A 5 29.35 -15.21 71.34
CA HIS A 5 28.25 -16.15 71.09
C HIS A 5 26.92 -15.40 71.17
N PRO A 6 26.24 -15.16 70.05
CA PRO A 6 24.96 -14.47 70.04
C PRO A 6 23.91 -15.31 70.79
N ARG A 7 23.02 -14.64 71.57
CA ARG A 7 21.92 -15.32 72.27
C ARG A 7 20.89 -15.84 71.22
N ASP A 8 20.26 -16.93 71.52
CA ASP A 8 19.26 -17.55 70.65
C ASP A 8 18.15 -16.59 70.20
N GLU A 9 17.78 -15.65 71.07
CA GLU A 9 16.79 -14.61 70.71
C GLU A 9 17.30 -13.63 69.65
N GLU A 10 18.57 -13.29 69.59
CA GLU A 10 19.19 -12.39 68.68
C GLU A 10 19.26 -13.09 67.27
N LEU A 11 19.64 -14.36 67.24
CA LEU A 11 19.67 -15.19 66.10
C LEU A 11 18.22 -15.33 65.44
N LEU A 12 17.24 -15.54 66.33
CA LEU A 12 15.83 -15.61 65.85
C LEU A 12 15.30 -14.27 65.27
N ARG A 13 15.73 -13.14 65.86
CA ARG A 13 15.38 -11.81 65.34
C ARG A 13 16.01 -11.56 63.98
N GLU A 14 17.29 -11.85 63.81
CA GLU A 14 18.00 -11.71 62.56
C GLU A 14 17.44 -12.65 61.49
N MET A 15 17.16 -13.91 61.78
CA MET A 15 16.51 -14.84 60.86
C MET A 15 15.14 -14.36 60.40
N ARG A 16 14.32 -13.78 61.29
CA ARG A 16 13.02 -13.17 60.92
C ARG A 16 13.20 -11.95 60.03
N ARG A 17 14.24 -11.12 60.30
CA ARG A 17 14.58 -9.95 59.48
C ARG A 17 14.99 -10.36 58.05
N VAL A 18 15.88 -11.34 57.92
CA VAL A 18 16.35 -11.88 56.66
C VAL A 18 15.21 -12.52 55.89
N ARG A 19 14.34 -13.32 56.52
CA ARG A 19 13.17 -13.91 55.88
C ARG A 19 12.18 -12.86 55.40
N ARG A 20 11.94 -11.79 56.16
CA ARG A 20 11.06 -10.68 55.77
C ARG A 20 11.65 -9.91 54.56
N SER A 21 12.95 -9.65 54.56
CA SER A 21 13.62 -8.98 53.45
C SER A 21 13.62 -9.84 52.18
N ALA A 22 13.84 -11.15 52.31
CA ALA A 22 13.75 -12.08 51.18
C ALA A 22 12.33 -12.18 50.60
N LYS A 23 11.29 -12.22 51.46
CA LYS A 23 9.88 -12.17 50.99
C LYS A 23 9.58 -10.86 50.30
N ARG A 24 10.00 -9.70 50.81
CA ARG A 24 9.83 -8.39 50.16
C ARG A 24 10.52 -8.35 48.77
N ARG A 25 11.78 -8.82 48.69
CA ARG A 25 12.50 -8.90 47.41
C ARG A 25 11.74 -9.75 46.40
N ARG A 26 11.29 -10.94 46.76
CA ARG A 26 10.52 -11.82 45.86
C ARG A 26 9.22 -11.16 45.39
N LEU A 27 8.53 -10.46 46.30
CA LEU A 27 7.30 -9.73 45.94
C LEU A 27 7.59 -8.57 45.00
N ILE A 28 8.64 -7.78 45.27
CA ILE A 28 9.05 -6.67 44.36
C ILE A 28 9.42 -7.22 42.97
N TRP A 29 10.27 -8.27 42.94
CA TRP A 29 10.63 -8.89 41.66
C TRP A 29 9.42 -9.49 40.94
N GLY A 30 8.49 -10.09 41.65
CA GLY A 30 7.23 -10.59 41.09
C GLY A 30 6.40 -9.47 40.47
N LEU A 31 6.26 -8.33 41.14
CA LEU A 31 5.57 -7.16 40.64
C LEU A 31 6.28 -6.56 39.41
N VAL A 32 7.60 -6.47 39.42
CA VAL A 32 8.39 -5.98 38.26
C VAL A 32 8.20 -6.90 37.06
N ILE A 33 8.30 -8.21 37.26
CA ILE A 33 8.10 -9.18 36.17
C ILE A 33 6.67 -9.07 35.61
N TRP A 34 5.66 -9.02 36.50
CA TRP A 34 4.28 -8.88 36.13
C TRP A 34 4.03 -7.58 35.34
N PHE A 35 4.60 -6.46 35.77
CA PHE A 35 4.55 -5.18 35.07
C PHE A 35 5.18 -5.28 33.66
N LEU A 36 6.38 -5.85 33.56
CA LEU A 36 7.07 -6.04 32.29
C LEU A 36 6.26 -6.93 31.33
N LEU A 37 5.67 -8.01 31.84
CA LEU A 37 4.80 -8.87 31.04
C LEU A 37 3.53 -8.15 30.57
N SER A 38 2.94 -7.31 31.42
CA SER A 38 1.76 -6.50 31.06
C SER A 38 2.10 -5.47 29.99
N VAL A 39 3.26 -4.81 30.10
CA VAL A 39 3.74 -3.87 29.07
C VAL A 39 4.02 -4.60 27.75
N ALA A 40 4.68 -5.75 27.80
CA ALA A 40 4.95 -6.57 26.63
C ALA A 40 3.66 -7.05 25.96
N ALA A 41 2.69 -7.51 26.73
CA ALA A 41 1.37 -7.90 26.21
C ALA A 41 0.62 -6.71 25.61
N GLY A 42 0.63 -5.56 26.27
CA GLY A 42 0.04 -4.32 25.74
C GLY A 42 0.69 -3.89 24.42
N PHE A 43 2.03 -3.93 24.33
CA PHE A 43 2.76 -3.64 23.12
C PHE A 43 2.44 -4.62 21.98
N PHE A 44 2.36 -5.91 22.30
CA PHE A 44 1.99 -6.94 21.31
C PHE A 44 0.57 -6.72 20.78
N LEU A 45 -0.41 -6.46 21.67
CA LEU A 45 -1.78 -6.15 21.29
C LEU A 45 -1.86 -4.87 20.46
N PHE A 46 -1.15 -3.82 20.86
CA PHE A 46 -1.10 -2.58 20.11
C PHE A 46 -0.59 -2.82 18.69
N ASN A 47 0.53 -3.49 18.52
CA ASN A 47 1.08 -3.80 17.18
C ASN A 47 0.20 -4.73 16.34
N ARG A 48 -0.69 -5.52 16.97
CA ARG A 48 -1.63 -6.38 16.26
C ARG A 48 -2.74 -5.57 15.56
N PHE A 49 -3.18 -4.47 16.18
CA PHE A 49 -4.32 -3.69 15.70
C PHE A 49 -3.93 -2.34 15.10
N TYR A 50 -2.82 -1.79 15.51
CA TYR A 50 -2.39 -0.47 15.09
C TYR A 50 -0.97 -0.47 14.53
N LEU A 51 -0.67 0.55 13.75
CA LEU A 51 0.66 0.92 13.32
C LEU A 51 0.81 2.45 13.39
N LEU A 52 2.05 2.89 13.49
CA LEU A 52 2.40 4.31 13.42
C LEU A 52 3.02 4.58 12.05
N ALA A 53 2.49 5.57 11.34
CA ALA A 53 3.02 6.01 10.06
C ALA A 53 3.49 7.46 10.15
N VAL A 54 4.55 7.78 9.42
CA VAL A 54 5.07 9.14 9.29
C VAL A 54 4.83 9.60 7.86
N MET A 55 4.18 10.76 7.70
CA MET A 55 3.94 11.36 6.40
C MET A 55 5.24 11.80 5.74
N GLN A 56 5.54 11.27 4.56
CA GLN A 56 6.76 11.60 3.81
C GLN A 56 6.53 12.61 2.69
N GLY A 57 5.32 12.70 2.16
CA GLY A 57 4.97 13.57 1.04
C GLY A 57 3.97 14.67 1.38
N PRO A 58 3.88 15.74 0.55
CA PRO A 58 3.00 16.89 0.77
C PRO A 58 1.55 16.65 0.34
N ALA A 59 1.20 15.47 -0.13
CA ALA A 59 -0.07 15.18 -0.79
C ALA A 59 -1.33 15.44 0.05
N MET A 60 -1.21 15.43 1.39
CA MET A 60 -2.32 15.69 2.31
C MET A 60 -2.34 17.13 2.84
N GLY A 61 -1.42 17.98 2.37
CA GLY A 61 -1.39 19.42 2.66
C GLY A 61 -1.45 19.74 4.15
N ASP A 62 -2.37 20.64 4.52
CA ASP A 62 -2.54 21.08 5.90
C ASP A 62 -3.23 20.04 6.80
N THR A 63 -3.96 19.09 6.22
CA THR A 63 -4.59 17.99 6.99
C THR A 63 -3.54 17.15 7.68
N LEU A 64 -2.50 16.74 6.94
CA LEU A 64 -1.36 15.93 7.42
C LEU A 64 -0.07 16.44 6.77
N PRO A 65 0.56 17.50 7.31
CA PRO A 65 1.82 18.01 6.81
C PRO A 65 2.92 16.95 6.81
N VAL A 66 3.95 17.16 5.98
CA VAL A 66 5.15 16.33 5.98
C VAL A 66 5.72 16.18 7.39
N GLY A 67 6.09 14.97 7.79
CA GLY A 67 6.56 14.65 9.14
C GLY A 67 5.45 14.42 10.17
N SER A 68 4.17 14.47 9.78
CA SER A 68 3.07 14.12 10.68
C SER A 68 3.15 12.66 11.10
N LEU A 69 2.97 12.41 12.41
CA LEU A 69 2.84 11.08 12.98
C LEU A 69 1.36 10.71 13.08
N VAL A 70 1.00 9.62 12.46
CA VAL A 70 -0.40 9.17 12.32
C VAL A 70 -0.57 7.80 12.94
N LEU A 71 -1.61 7.66 13.77
CA LEU A 71 -2.07 6.37 14.26
C LEU A 71 -3.00 5.75 13.22
N VAL A 72 -2.61 4.62 12.70
CA VAL A 72 -3.33 3.89 11.66
C VAL A 72 -3.83 2.56 12.25
N ARG A 73 -5.13 2.32 12.13
CA ARG A 73 -5.73 1.03 12.43
C ARG A 73 -5.47 0.10 11.25
N ARG A 74 -4.86 -1.04 11.51
CA ARG A 74 -4.53 -2.02 10.47
C ARG A 74 -5.77 -2.48 9.71
N ALA A 75 -5.59 -2.76 8.43
CA ALA A 75 -6.65 -3.34 7.60
C ALA A 75 -7.13 -4.67 8.18
N GLU A 76 -8.44 -4.84 8.18
CA GLU A 76 -9.12 -6.08 8.57
C GLU A 76 -9.75 -6.69 7.32
N THR A 77 -9.57 -7.99 7.13
CA THR A 77 -10.15 -8.70 5.98
C THR A 77 -11.67 -8.54 5.97
N GLY A 78 -12.23 -8.17 4.81
CA GLY A 78 -13.67 -7.99 4.62
C GLY A 78 -14.24 -6.68 5.16
N LYS A 79 -13.41 -5.76 5.65
CA LYS A 79 -13.85 -4.43 6.07
C LYS A 79 -13.84 -3.46 4.91
N ASN A 80 -14.98 -2.85 4.63
CA ASN A 80 -15.10 -1.79 3.64
C ASN A 80 -14.79 -0.44 4.27
N TYR A 81 -14.18 0.43 3.48
CA TYR A 81 -13.93 1.83 3.80
C TYR A 81 -14.96 2.71 3.10
N THR A 82 -15.20 3.88 3.65
CA THR A 82 -16.21 4.82 3.17
C THR A 82 -15.58 6.12 2.71
N ALA A 83 -16.32 6.88 1.92
CA ALA A 83 -15.92 8.21 1.53
C ALA A 83 -15.65 9.07 2.78
N GLY A 84 -14.52 9.81 2.78
CA GLY A 84 -14.02 10.56 3.92
C GLY A 84 -12.94 9.86 4.73
N ASP A 85 -12.86 8.53 4.70
CA ASP A 85 -11.77 7.79 5.35
C ASP A 85 -10.41 8.16 4.73
N ILE A 86 -9.39 8.26 5.56
CA ILE A 86 -8.01 8.44 5.12
C ILE A 86 -7.30 7.09 5.22
N LEU A 87 -6.79 6.59 4.09
CA LEU A 87 -6.15 5.29 4.01
C LEU A 87 -4.64 5.42 3.87
N LEU A 88 -3.93 4.56 4.61
CA LEU A 88 -2.54 4.21 4.35
C LEU A 88 -2.55 2.96 3.46
N TYR A 89 -1.88 3.03 2.32
CA TYR A 89 -1.82 1.92 1.36
C TYR A 89 -0.45 1.84 0.68
N GLU A 90 -0.17 0.69 0.10
CA GLU A 90 1.00 0.45 -0.74
C GLU A 90 0.52 0.17 -2.15
N LYS A 91 1.00 0.96 -3.10
CA LYS A 91 0.71 0.77 -4.53
C LYS A 91 2.00 0.51 -5.29
N THR A 92 2.00 -0.56 -6.05
CA THR A 92 3.06 -0.86 -6.99
C THR A 92 2.81 -0.05 -8.26
N LEU A 93 3.76 0.80 -8.63
CA LEU A 93 3.72 1.50 -9.91
C LEU A 93 4.42 0.62 -10.93
N ALA A 94 3.62 0.00 -11.79
CA ALA A 94 4.13 -0.82 -12.87
C ALA A 94 4.34 0.04 -14.11
N GLU A 95 5.56 0.04 -14.64
CA GLU A 95 5.86 0.62 -15.94
C GLU A 95 6.12 -0.53 -16.93
N PRO A 96 5.59 -0.44 -18.15
CA PRO A 96 5.91 -1.42 -19.18
C PRO A 96 7.41 -1.47 -19.41
N LEU A 97 7.97 -2.68 -19.36
CA LEU A 97 9.41 -2.88 -19.57
C LEU A 97 9.71 -3.06 -21.05
N GLU A 98 10.52 -2.16 -21.61
CA GLU A 98 11.01 -2.29 -22.98
C GLU A 98 12.24 -3.21 -23.00
N ILE A 99 12.16 -4.29 -23.79
CA ILE A 99 13.26 -5.24 -23.97
C ILE A 99 13.60 -5.32 -25.47
N ILE A 100 14.88 -5.20 -25.81
CA ILE A 100 15.34 -5.40 -27.18
C ILE A 100 15.85 -6.85 -27.32
N ALA A 101 15.09 -7.65 -28.05
CA ALA A 101 15.44 -9.02 -28.33
C ALA A 101 16.57 -9.12 -29.36
N ARG A 102 17.65 -9.80 -29.01
CA ARG A 102 18.80 -10.03 -29.90
C ARG A 102 19.15 -11.51 -29.95
N GLY A 103 19.53 -11.97 -31.14
CA GLY A 103 20.10 -13.29 -31.29
C GLY A 103 21.55 -13.38 -30.78
N THR A 104 22.12 -14.59 -30.72
CA THR A 104 23.51 -14.84 -30.32
C THR A 104 24.52 -14.15 -31.22
N ASN A 105 24.14 -13.81 -32.45
CA ASN A 105 24.95 -13.05 -33.42
C ASN A 105 24.81 -11.52 -33.25
N GLY A 106 24.12 -11.04 -32.19
CA GLY A 106 23.87 -9.62 -31.91
C GLY A 106 22.81 -8.96 -32.80
N LYS A 107 22.25 -9.64 -33.80
CA LYS A 107 21.19 -9.09 -34.66
C LYS A 107 19.88 -9.04 -33.89
N VAL A 108 19.07 -8.03 -34.18
CA VAL A 108 17.72 -7.90 -33.63
C VAL A 108 16.82 -9.04 -34.11
N ARG A 109 15.85 -9.38 -33.26
CA ARG A 109 14.85 -10.42 -33.50
C ARG A 109 13.53 -9.75 -33.83
N GLU A 110 13.30 -9.51 -35.11
CA GLU A 110 12.13 -8.80 -35.63
C GLU A 110 10.93 -9.74 -35.72
N TYR A 111 9.74 -9.30 -35.33
CA TYR A 111 8.46 -10.03 -35.46
C TYR A 111 8.49 -11.45 -34.92
N CYS A 112 9.22 -11.66 -33.84
CA CYS A 112 9.30 -12.93 -33.12
C CYS A 112 8.32 -12.92 -31.94
N LYS A 113 7.77 -14.09 -31.60
CA LYS A 113 6.84 -14.22 -30.47
C LYS A 113 7.53 -14.83 -29.27
N TYR A 114 7.23 -14.25 -28.11
CA TYR A 114 7.79 -14.61 -26.82
C TYR A 114 6.70 -14.86 -25.79
N ILE A 115 7.02 -15.68 -24.82
CA ILE A 115 6.25 -15.86 -23.58
C ILE A 115 7.14 -15.55 -22.39
N VAL A 116 6.53 -15.05 -21.30
CA VAL A 116 7.20 -14.80 -20.05
C VAL A 116 7.03 -15.99 -19.11
N TYR A 117 8.09 -16.39 -18.42
CA TYR A 117 8.01 -17.39 -17.38
C TYR A 117 8.91 -17.05 -16.18
N ARG A 118 8.63 -17.70 -15.08
CA ARG A 118 9.48 -17.72 -13.87
C ARG A 118 9.70 -19.14 -13.38
N ASP A 119 10.81 -19.37 -12.69
CA ASP A 119 11.09 -20.63 -12.02
C ASP A 119 10.94 -20.47 -10.50
N LEU A 120 10.07 -21.26 -9.89
CA LEU A 120 9.88 -21.33 -8.44
C LEU A 120 10.40 -22.68 -7.94
N GLY A 121 11.67 -22.71 -7.55
CA GLY A 121 12.35 -23.96 -7.20
C GLY A 121 12.39 -24.92 -8.40
N SER A 122 11.68 -26.01 -8.33
CA SER A 122 11.60 -27.02 -9.43
C SER A 122 10.43 -26.80 -10.38
N THR A 123 9.57 -25.82 -10.13
CA THR A 123 8.34 -25.60 -10.90
C THR A 123 8.46 -24.37 -11.76
N ARG A 124 8.22 -24.54 -13.07
CA ARG A 124 8.12 -23.42 -14.03
C ARG A 124 6.68 -22.96 -14.14
N GLN A 125 6.48 -21.65 -14.13
CA GLN A 125 5.20 -21.02 -14.29
C GLN A 125 5.26 -19.96 -15.39
N TYR A 126 4.25 -19.94 -16.23
CA TYR A 126 4.12 -19.01 -17.36
C TYR A 126 3.13 -17.90 -17.03
N LEU A 127 3.42 -16.71 -17.53
CA LEU A 127 2.56 -15.55 -17.36
C LEU A 127 1.34 -15.67 -18.28
N ALA A 128 0.18 -15.48 -17.69
CA ALA A 128 -1.09 -15.30 -18.40
C ALA A 128 -1.85 -14.14 -17.77
N ARG A 129 -2.79 -13.55 -18.50
CA ARG A 129 -3.71 -12.53 -17.98
C ARG A 129 -5.14 -12.94 -18.20
N GLU A 130 -5.95 -12.76 -17.20
CA GLU A 130 -7.39 -12.96 -17.25
C GLU A 130 -8.06 -11.69 -16.71
N GLU A 131 -8.87 -11.04 -17.54
CA GLU A 131 -9.49 -9.75 -17.19
C GLU A 131 -8.48 -8.68 -16.73
N GLY A 132 -7.27 -8.65 -17.33
CA GLY A 132 -6.17 -7.75 -16.95
C GLY A 132 -5.37 -8.16 -15.72
N LYS A 133 -5.76 -9.22 -15.01
CA LYS A 133 -5.05 -9.70 -13.81
C LYS A 133 -4.04 -10.78 -14.15
N VAL A 134 -2.85 -10.68 -13.58
CA VAL A 134 -1.79 -11.67 -13.71
C VAL A 134 -2.20 -13.00 -13.10
N ARG A 135 -2.04 -14.07 -13.88
CA ARG A 135 -2.12 -15.47 -13.44
C ARG A 135 -0.85 -16.20 -13.81
N TRP A 136 -0.39 -17.04 -12.92
CA TRP A 136 0.74 -17.94 -13.16
C TRP A 136 0.23 -19.35 -13.39
N ILE A 137 0.45 -19.84 -14.61
CA ILE A 137 -0.08 -21.11 -15.09
C ILE A 137 1.05 -22.11 -15.38
N SER A 138 0.74 -23.39 -15.36
CA SER A 138 1.71 -24.46 -15.65
C SER A 138 1.82 -24.75 -17.14
N GLU A 139 0.77 -24.47 -17.91
CA GLU A 139 0.68 -24.80 -19.33
C GLU A 139 1.22 -23.67 -20.20
N GLN A 140 2.23 -23.98 -21.02
CA GLN A 140 2.87 -22.99 -21.88
C GLN A 140 1.93 -22.46 -22.98
N PHE A 141 0.99 -23.27 -23.47
CA PHE A 141 0.12 -22.91 -24.59
C PHE A 141 -0.88 -21.79 -24.25
N ASP A 142 -1.22 -21.66 -22.99
CA ASP A 142 -2.16 -20.64 -22.50
C ASP A 142 -1.45 -19.37 -22.01
N ALA A 143 -0.11 -19.31 -22.20
CA ALA A 143 0.69 -18.16 -21.82
C ALA A 143 0.40 -16.94 -22.71
N GLU A 144 0.49 -15.76 -22.13
CA GLU A 144 0.41 -14.49 -22.86
C GLU A 144 1.58 -14.37 -23.84
N ASN A 145 1.27 -13.94 -25.08
CA ASN A 145 2.26 -13.78 -26.13
C ASN A 145 2.63 -12.30 -26.29
N TYR A 146 3.92 -12.06 -26.35
CA TYR A 146 4.54 -10.76 -26.67
C TYR A 146 5.20 -10.85 -28.03
N GLU A 147 5.04 -9.83 -28.87
CA GLU A 147 5.63 -9.82 -30.21
C GLU A 147 6.61 -8.65 -30.32
N SER A 148 7.82 -8.93 -30.85
CA SER A 148 8.79 -7.90 -31.11
C SER A 148 8.45 -7.13 -32.40
N ASP A 149 8.75 -5.83 -32.42
CA ASP A 149 8.60 -4.98 -33.58
C ASP A 149 9.78 -5.16 -34.59
N GLN A 150 9.83 -4.29 -35.61
CA GLN A 150 10.90 -4.26 -36.63
C GLN A 150 12.30 -3.97 -36.05
N ASP A 151 12.39 -3.30 -34.90
CA ASP A 151 13.64 -2.98 -34.20
C ASP A 151 13.96 -4.03 -33.11
N GLY A 152 13.18 -5.11 -33.03
CA GLY A 152 13.30 -6.17 -32.03
C GLY A 152 12.83 -5.76 -30.65
N ARG A 153 12.07 -4.68 -30.50
CA ARG A 153 11.55 -4.19 -29.23
C ARG A 153 10.30 -4.94 -28.83
N LEU A 154 10.24 -5.32 -27.56
CA LEU A 154 9.08 -5.88 -26.90
C LEU A 154 8.70 -4.97 -25.74
N LEU A 155 7.42 -4.73 -25.57
CA LEU A 155 6.87 -4.11 -24.37
C LEU A 155 6.23 -5.20 -23.51
N VAL A 156 6.85 -5.48 -22.36
CA VAL A 156 6.30 -6.41 -21.36
C VAL A 156 5.55 -5.60 -20.33
N ASP A 157 4.24 -5.80 -20.27
CA ASP A 157 3.43 -5.22 -19.21
C ASP A 157 3.78 -5.89 -17.87
N THR A 158 4.27 -5.11 -16.91
CA THR A 158 4.68 -5.61 -15.61
C THR A 158 3.62 -5.42 -14.52
N GLU A 159 2.44 -4.89 -14.85
CA GLU A 159 1.36 -4.70 -13.89
C GLU A 159 0.94 -6.04 -13.27
N GLY A 160 0.90 -6.07 -11.94
CA GLY A 160 0.58 -7.27 -11.16
C GLY A 160 1.69 -8.32 -11.11
N MET A 161 2.84 -8.09 -11.76
CA MET A 161 4.00 -8.97 -11.62
C MET A 161 4.77 -8.65 -10.34
N PRO A 162 5.06 -9.63 -9.49
CA PRO A 162 5.96 -9.45 -8.36
C PRO A 162 7.35 -9.01 -8.81
N ASN A 163 8.05 -8.23 -8.01
CA ASN A 163 9.46 -7.92 -8.26
C ASN A 163 10.31 -9.21 -8.22
N GLY A 164 11.20 -9.37 -9.19
CA GLY A 164 12.01 -10.58 -9.29
C GLY A 164 12.57 -10.83 -10.67
N GLU A 165 13.21 -11.99 -10.82
CA GLU A 165 13.81 -12.46 -12.06
C GLU A 165 12.82 -13.24 -12.90
N TYR A 166 12.81 -12.96 -14.20
CA TYR A 166 11.93 -13.56 -15.21
C TYR A 166 12.72 -13.85 -16.47
N TRP A 167 12.13 -14.65 -17.33
CA TRP A 167 12.72 -15.03 -18.60
C TRP A 167 11.70 -14.88 -19.73
N LEU A 168 12.17 -14.36 -20.87
CA LEU A 168 11.47 -14.40 -22.14
C LEU A 168 11.96 -15.60 -22.91
N ARG A 169 11.04 -16.48 -23.27
CA ARG A 169 11.29 -17.62 -24.16
C ARG A 169 10.65 -17.33 -25.51
N GLU A 170 11.48 -17.39 -26.54
CA GLU A 170 10.97 -17.30 -27.92
C GLU A 170 10.20 -18.58 -28.27
N VAL A 171 8.96 -18.41 -28.75
CA VAL A 171 8.08 -19.53 -29.14
C VAL A 171 7.83 -19.56 -30.66
N SER A 172 8.06 -18.45 -31.33
CA SER A 172 7.98 -18.36 -32.81
C SER A 172 8.99 -17.34 -33.32
N ALA A 173 9.78 -17.75 -34.27
CA ALA A 173 10.75 -16.90 -34.96
C ALA A 173 10.16 -16.37 -36.26
N SER A 174 10.65 -15.20 -36.73
CA SER A 174 10.28 -14.70 -38.04
C SER A 174 10.86 -15.56 -39.18
N TYR A 175 10.32 -15.36 -40.39
CA TYR A 175 10.67 -16.18 -41.54
C TYR A 175 12.18 -16.26 -41.78
N GLY A 176 12.69 -17.48 -41.99
CA GLY A 176 14.11 -17.75 -42.22
C GLY A 176 15.02 -17.75 -40.99
N GLN A 177 14.45 -17.56 -39.81
CA GLN A 177 15.19 -17.62 -38.53
C GLN A 177 14.83 -18.88 -37.74
N LYS A 178 15.79 -19.41 -36.97
CA LYS A 178 15.52 -20.46 -35.98
C LYS A 178 15.13 -19.82 -34.66
N VAL A 179 14.24 -20.46 -33.92
CA VAL A 179 13.88 -20.06 -32.54
C VAL A 179 15.14 -20.05 -31.66
N LEU A 180 15.26 -19.05 -30.81
CA LEU A 180 16.33 -18.98 -29.80
C LEU A 180 16.20 -20.13 -28.81
N GLU A 181 17.29 -20.86 -28.58
CA GLU A 181 17.35 -21.94 -27.58
C GLU A 181 17.44 -21.38 -26.18
N ASP A 182 18.24 -20.32 -25.99
CA ASP A 182 18.46 -19.68 -24.71
C ASP A 182 17.42 -18.59 -24.45
N PRO A 183 16.75 -18.61 -23.30
CA PRO A 183 15.81 -17.57 -22.91
C PRO A 183 16.54 -16.26 -22.56
N ILE A 184 15.88 -15.12 -22.75
CA ILE A 184 16.39 -13.79 -22.43
C ILE A 184 15.99 -13.48 -20.98
N PRO A 185 16.94 -13.31 -20.04
CA PRO A 185 16.64 -12.96 -18.67
C PRO A 185 16.28 -11.46 -18.57
N PHE A 186 15.34 -11.14 -17.69
CA PHE A 186 15.04 -9.75 -17.31
C PHE A 186 14.57 -9.67 -15.86
N ASN A 187 14.66 -8.47 -15.29
CA ASN A 187 14.22 -8.21 -13.93
C ASN A 187 13.04 -7.26 -13.93
N VAL A 188 12.01 -7.59 -13.15
CA VAL A 188 10.93 -6.66 -12.79
C VAL A 188 11.32 -6.02 -11.47
N ASN A 189 11.35 -4.69 -11.43
CA ASN A 189 11.67 -3.91 -10.24
C ASN A 189 10.73 -2.71 -10.14
N ASN A 190 9.45 -2.99 -10.04
CA ASN A 190 8.41 -1.99 -9.90
C ASN A 190 8.52 -1.32 -8.52
N PRO A 191 8.59 0.01 -8.45
CA PRO A 191 8.63 0.71 -7.18
C PRO A 191 7.31 0.55 -6.43
N VAL A 192 7.40 0.27 -5.13
CA VAL A 192 6.25 0.23 -4.22
C VAL A 192 6.20 1.55 -3.47
N LEU A 193 5.11 2.27 -3.63
CA LEU A 193 4.88 3.54 -2.95
C LEU A 193 3.91 3.36 -1.79
N THR A 194 4.38 3.68 -0.59
CA THR A 194 3.51 3.78 0.59
C THR A 194 2.98 5.21 0.68
N GLN A 195 1.68 5.37 0.59
CA GLN A 195 1.02 6.68 0.56
C GLN A 195 -0.17 6.76 1.51
N VAL A 196 -0.51 8.00 1.86
CA VAL A 196 -1.74 8.32 2.61
C VAL A 196 -2.60 9.24 1.77
N LYS A 197 -3.84 8.85 1.53
CA LYS A 197 -4.82 9.61 0.73
C LYS A 197 -6.22 9.47 1.33
N ARG A 198 -7.10 10.37 0.94
CA ARG A 198 -8.51 10.34 1.33
C ARG A 198 -9.34 9.56 0.31
N VAL A 199 -10.23 8.70 0.78
CA VAL A 199 -11.24 8.05 -0.04
C VAL A 199 -12.29 9.09 -0.41
N LEU A 200 -12.48 9.30 -1.70
CA LEU A 200 -13.57 10.13 -2.22
C LEU A 200 -14.78 9.31 -2.61
N ALA A 201 -14.54 8.11 -3.13
CA ALA A 201 -15.62 7.21 -3.51
C ALA A 201 -15.25 5.77 -3.19
N ALA A 202 -16.26 5.00 -2.79
CA ALA A 202 -16.22 3.62 -2.36
C ALA A 202 -16.88 2.69 -3.41
N PRO A 203 -16.82 1.36 -3.24
CA PRO A 203 -17.47 0.43 -4.15
C PRO A 203 -18.94 0.77 -4.45
N GLY A 204 -19.28 0.79 -5.74
CA GLY A 204 -20.61 1.14 -6.23
C GLY A 204 -20.82 2.63 -6.54
N ASP A 205 -19.92 3.50 -6.11
CA ASP A 205 -20.01 4.93 -6.42
C ASP A 205 -19.58 5.22 -7.87
N ARG A 206 -20.13 6.33 -8.38
CA ARG A 206 -19.79 6.88 -9.70
C ARG A 206 -19.19 8.27 -9.56
N ILE A 207 -18.03 8.47 -10.18
CA ILE A 207 -17.33 9.74 -10.24
C ILE A 207 -17.40 10.31 -11.64
N VAL A 208 -17.62 11.61 -11.74
CA VAL A 208 -17.49 12.38 -12.98
C VAL A 208 -16.36 13.39 -12.77
N LEU A 209 -15.27 13.19 -13.49
CA LEU A 209 -14.14 14.08 -13.59
C LEU A 209 -14.32 15.01 -14.78
N SER A 210 -13.99 16.28 -14.61
CA SER A 210 -14.03 17.26 -15.68
C SER A 210 -13.01 18.36 -15.43
N PRO A 211 -12.25 18.79 -16.44
CA PRO A 211 -11.35 19.93 -16.30
C PRO A 211 -12.09 21.27 -16.17
N TYR A 212 -13.37 21.30 -16.57
CA TYR A 212 -14.16 22.56 -16.64
C TYR A 212 -15.19 22.70 -15.53
N THR A 213 -15.52 21.60 -14.85
CA THR A 213 -16.57 21.61 -13.81
C THR A 213 -16.10 20.94 -12.54
N ALA A 214 -16.75 21.25 -11.43
CA ALA A 214 -16.47 20.58 -10.17
C ALA A 214 -16.68 19.05 -10.30
N MET A 215 -15.78 18.27 -9.69
CA MET A 215 -15.92 16.82 -9.57
C MET A 215 -17.25 16.48 -8.89
N ARG A 216 -17.89 15.44 -9.38
CA ARG A 216 -19.16 14.95 -8.84
C ARG A 216 -19.04 13.49 -8.45
N ILE A 217 -19.62 13.16 -7.30
CA ILE A 217 -19.73 11.80 -6.78
C ILE A 217 -21.22 11.50 -6.64
N ASN A 218 -21.73 10.49 -7.36
CA ASN A 218 -23.16 10.14 -7.38
C ASN A 218 -24.07 11.37 -7.64
N SER A 219 -23.67 12.22 -8.60
CA SER A 219 -24.34 13.47 -8.95
C SER A 219 -24.23 14.62 -7.95
N LYS A 220 -23.68 14.39 -6.75
CA LYS A 220 -23.40 15.44 -5.75
C LYS A 220 -22.05 16.10 -6.03
N VAL A 221 -21.95 17.39 -5.80
CA VAL A 221 -20.67 18.12 -5.96
C VAL A 221 -19.74 17.77 -4.83
N LEU A 222 -18.45 17.59 -5.14
CA LEU A 222 -17.41 17.37 -4.14
C LEU A 222 -17.30 18.56 -3.19
N ASN A 223 -17.33 18.29 -1.89
CA ASN A 223 -17.02 19.28 -0.87
C ASN A 223 -15.49 19.51 -0.84
N ARG A 224 -15.07 20.76 -1.04
CA ARG A 224 -13.66 21.14 -1.11
C ARG A 224 -13.12 21.76 0.18
N THR A 225 -13.86 21.74 1.27
CA THR A 225 -13.43 22.36 2.53
C THR A 225 -12.16 21.74 3.11
N PHE A 226 -11.87 20.49 2.77
CA PHE A 226 -10.66 19.77 3.18
C PHE A 226 -9.53 19.84 2.15
N THR A 227 -9.76 20.39 0.94
CA THR A 227 -8.73 20.44 -0.10
C THR A 227 -8.00 21.78 -0.09
N SER A 228 -6.70 21.76 -0.32
CA SER A 228 -5.86 22.92 -0.57
C SER A 228 -5.31 22.90 -2.00
N GLY A 229 -5.03 24.10 -2.54
CA GLY A 229 -4.63 24.26 -3.94
C GLY A 229 -5.82 24.59 -4.87
N ARG A 230 -5.50 25.12 -6.06
CA ARG A 230 -6.52 25.45 -7.07
C ARG A 230 -6.81 24.21 -7.92
N ALA A 231 -8.07 23.96 -8.18
CA ALA A 231 -8.48 22.88 -9.09
C ALA A 231 -8.03 23.12 -10.54
N GLU A 232 -7.81 24.37 -10.89
CA GLU A 232 -7.35 24.81 -12.22
C GLU A 232 -5.89 24.42 -12.49
N ASP A 233 -5.10 24.16 -11.42
CA ASP A 233 -3.70 23.77 -11.53
C ASP A 233 -3.53 22.25 -11.80
N VAL A 234 -4.64 21.51 -11.93
CA VAL A 234 -4.61 20.05 -12.13
C VAL A 234 -5.18 19.73 -13.50
N ASP A 235 -4.32 19.18 -14.36
CA ASP A 235 -4.74 18.65 -15.65
C ASP A 235 -5.51 17.33 -15.41
N VAL A 236 -6.83 17.40 -15.47
CA VAL A 236 -7.71 16.24 -15.25
C VAL A 236 -8.43 15.92 -16.55
N GLU A 237 -8.16 14.75 -17.08
CA GLU A 237 -8.89 14.25 -18.24
C GLU A 237 -10.39 14.05 -17.93
N ALA A 238 -11.25 14.51 -18.83
CA ALA A 238 -12.70 14.35 -18.68
C ALA A 238 -13.08 12.87 -18.79
N ARG A 239 -13.49 12.27 -17.68
CA ARG A 239 -13.88 10.86 -17.66
C ARG A 239 -14.92 10.53 -16.58
N ARG A 240 -15.55 9.37 -16.75
CA ARG A 240 -16.44 8.78 -15.76
C ARG A 240 -15.77 7.52 -15.19
N VAL A 241 -15.71 7.43 -13.88
CA VAL A 241 -15.16 6.29 -13.17
C VAL A 241 -16.28 5.63 -12.38
N ASN A 242 -16.51 4.33 -12.59
CA ASN A 242 -17.34 3.51 -11.71
C ASN A 242 -16.39 2.75 -10.81
N VAL A 243 -16.52 2.94 -9.49
CA VAL A 243 -15.71 2.24 -8.49
C VAL A 243 -16.22 0.82 -8.37
N ARG A 244 -15.38 -0.16 -8.69
CA ARG A 244 -15.73 -1.59 -8.64
C ARG A 244 -15.69 -2.11 -7.21
N ASP A 245 -16.23 -3.31 -7.02
CA ASP A 245 -16.12 -4.01 -5.75
C ASP A 245 -14.66 -4.22 -5.35
N GLY A 246 -14.32 -3.86 -4.11
CA GLY A 246 -12.96 -3.93 -3.59
C GLY A 246 -12.01 -2.84 -4.08
N GLU A 247 -12.50 -1.82 -4.79
CA GLU A 247 -11.71 -0.67 -5.23
C GLU A 247 -12.13 0.61 -4.49
N TYR A 248 -11.20 1.56 -4.41
CA TYR A 248 -11.45 2.89 -3.83
C TYR A 248 -10.83 3.97 -4.70
N PHE A 249 -11.59 5.01 -4.96
CA PHE A 249 -11.06 6.22 -5.59
C PHE A 249 -10.50 7.14 -4.50
N VAL A 250 -9.20 7.39 -4.56
CA VAL A 250 -8.50 8.16 -3.55
C VAL A 250 -7.94 9.45 -4.12
N GLN A 251 -7.85 10.47 -3.28
CA GLN A 251 -7.29 11.77 -3.61
C GLN A 251 -6.51 12.34 -2.44
N GLY A 252 -5.42 13.06 -2.74
CA GLY A 252 -4.74 13.87 -1.73
C GLY A 252 -5.49 15.18 -1.48
N ASP A 253 -5.43 15.67 -0.26
CA ASP A 253 -6.05 16.94 0.12
C ASP A 253 -5.33 18.15 -0.51
N GLN A 254 -4.03 18.02 -0.86
CA GLN A 254 -3.28 19.00 -1.65
C GLN A 254 -3.35 18.66 -3.13
N LEU A 255 -4.23 19.34 -3.85
CA LEU A 255 -4.60 18.98 -5.23
C LEU A 255 -3.42 19.01 -6.23
N SER A 256 -2.59 20.05 -6.15
CA SER A 256 -1.49 20.27 -7.11
C SER A 256 -0.24 19.43 -6.84
N LEU A 257 -0.14 18.79 -5.67
CA LEU A 257 1.03 18.01 -5.25
C LEU A 257 0.71 16.52 -5.05
N SER A 258 -0.46 16.09 -5.51
CA SER A 258 -0.93 14.72 -5.31
C SER A 258 -1.09 13.99 -6.63
N VAL A 259 -0.29 12.95 -6.82
CA VAL A 259 -0.51 11.89 -7.83
C VAL A 259 -1.50 10.91 -7.20
N ASP A 260 -2.69 10.75 -7.79
CA ASP A 260 -3.77 9.96 -7.20
C ASP A 260 -4.78 9.46 -8.26
N SER A 261 -5.93 8.92 -7.85
CA SER A 261 -6.92 8.30 -8.75
C SER A 261 -7.52 9.24 -9.81
N ARG A 262 -7.21 10.54 -9.77
CA ARG A 262 -7.55 11.47 -10.85
C ARG A 262 -6.74 11.22 -12.12
N GLU A 263 -5.54 10.67 -11.97
CA GLU A 263 -4.68 10.29 -13.09
C GLU A 263 -5.07 8.90 -13.59
N THR A 264 -5.12 8.75 -14.92
CA THR A 264 -5.54 7.48 -15.55
C THR A 264 -4.57 6.35 -15.22
N ASP A 265 -3.28 6.65 -15.28
CA ASP A 265 -2.21 5.66 -15.06
C ASP A 265 -2.10 5.23 -13.60
N PHE A 266 -2.50 6.10 -12.67
CA PHE A 266 -2.56 5.73 -11.26
C PHE A 266 -3.78 4.85 -10.94
N GLY A 267 -4.95 5.19 -11.47
CA GLY A 267 -6.19 4.44 -11.28
C GLY A 267 -6.71 4.40 -9.83
N ASN A 268 -7.60 3.44 -9.55
CA ASN A 268 -8.11 3.17 -8.21
C ASN A 268 -7.10 2.37 -7.38
N ILE A 269 -7.22 2.42 -6.05
CA ILE A 269 -6.53 1.48 -5.16
C ILE A 269 -7.45 0.30 -4.86
N THR A 270 -6.86 -0.87 -4.67
CA THR A 270 -7.59 -2.09 -4.32
C THR A 270 -7.57 -2.34 -2.82
N GLN A 271 -8.52 -3.13 -2.33
CA GLN A 271 -8.61 -3.53 -0.92
C GLN A 271 -7.31 -4.18 -0.42
N ASP A 272 -6.63 -4.95 -1.28
CA ASP A 272 -5.40 -5.67 -0.91
C ASP A 272 -4.18 -4.74 -0.79
N GLU A 273 -4.22 -3.58 -1.43
CA GLU A 273 -3.19 -2.54 -1.30
C GLU A 273 -3.33 -1.75 0.02
N VAL A 274 -4.48 -1.82 0.70
CA VAL A 274 -4.73 -1.04 1.91
C VAL A 274 -4.06 -1.66 3.13
N LEU A 275 -3.13 -0.94 3.75
CA LEU A 275 -2.48 -1.31 5.01
C LEU A 275 -3.34 -0.97 6.23
N GLY A 276 -4.17 0.08 6.13
CA GLY A 276 -5.05 0.49 7.21
C GLY A 276 -5.66 1.87 7.04
N ARG A 277 -6.53 2.21 8.00
CA ARG A 277 -7.20 3.52 8.08
C ARG A 277 -6.53 4.41 9.11
N ALA A 278 -6.18 5.62 8.71
CA ALA A 278 -5.72 6.66 9.62
C ALA A 278 -6.86 7.12 10.53
N GLU A 279 -6.70 6.95 11.83
CA GLU A 279 -7.74 7.29 12.80
C GLU A 279 -7.42 8.58 13.55
N PHE A 280 -6.13 8.84 13.79
CA PHE A 280 -5.74 9.96 14.63
C PHE A 280 -4.39 10.55 14.20
N ALA A 281 -4.30 11.88 14.11
CA ALA A 281 -3.03 12.58 13.96
C ALA A 281 -2.44 12.85 15.34
N LEU A 282 -1.24 12.32 15.61
CA LEU A 282 -0.56 12.44 16.91
C LEU A 282 0.40 13.65 16.95
N TRP A 283 0.97 14.00 15.82
CA TRP A 283 1.93 15.10 15.65
C TRP A 283 1.84 15.67 14.24
N PRO A 284 2.07 16.97 14.02
CA PRO A 284 2.32 18.03 15.01
C PRO A 284 1.07 18.39 15.80
N ILE A 285 1.26 19.05 16.97
CA ILE A 285 0.15 19.41 17.88
C ILE A 285 -0.95 20.21 17.18
N ARG A 286 -0.62 21.03 16.18
CA ARG A 286 -1.60 21.80 15.40
C ARG A 286 -2.59 20.94 14.61
N CYS A 287 -2.20 19.70 14.28
CA CYS A 287 -3.04 18.75 13.56
C CYS A 287 -3.54 17.61 14.46
N PHE A 288 -3.26 17.70 15.78
CA PHE A 288 -3.66 16.68 16.74
C PHE A 288 -5.18 16.51 16.78
N GLY A 289 -5.66 15.31 16.47
CA GLY A 289 -7.09 15.04 16.47
C GLY A 289 -7.50 13.84 15.65
N SER A 290 -8.82 13.57 15.65
CA SER A 290 -9.42 12.52 14.85
C SER A 290 -9.39 12.87 13.37
N LEU A 291 -9.10 11.88 12.55
CA LEU A 291 -9.08 11.96 11.09
C LEU A 291 -10.32 11.33 10.44
N THR A 292 -11.26 10.83 11.24
CA THR A 292 -12.46 10.15 10.78
C THR A 292 -13.67 11.08 10.70
N GLY A 293 -14.63 10.76 9.82
CA GLY A 293 -15.96 11.40 9.80
C GLY A 293 -16.04 12.71 9.02
N GLN A 294 -15.17 12.97 8.04
CA GLN A 294 -15.31 14.14 7.17
C GLN A 294 -16.19 13.82 5.96
N ASP A 295 -17.26 14.60 5.77
CA ASP A 295 -18.12 14.52 4.60
C ASP A 295 -17.40 15.05 3.36
N VAL A 296 -17.27 14.20 2.34
CA VAL A 296 -16.63 14.53 1.06
C VAL A 296 -17.60 15.14 0.04
N THR A 297 -18.92 15.06 0.27
CA THR A 297 -19.93 15.64 -0.63
C THR A 297 -20.65 16.79 0.07
N ALA A 298 -20.83 17.91 -0.64
CA ALA A 298 -21.71 18.97 -0.19
C ALA A 298 -23.16 18.50 -0.24
N GLU A 299 -23.94 18.78 0.84
CA GLU A 299 -25.39 18.72 0.73
C GLU A 299 -25.82 19.69 -0.38
N SER A 300 -26.65 19.23 -1.30
CA SER A 300 -27.29 20.10 -2.27
C SER A 300 -28.22 21.04 -1.50
N THR A 301 -27.70 22.19 -1.07
CA THR A 301 -28.56 23.31 -0.74
C THR A 301 -29.28 23.67 -2.03
N GLY A 302 -30.55 23.32 -2.09
CA GLY A 302 -31.45 23.70 -3.18
C GLY A 302 -31.44 25.22 -3.35
N GLN A 303 -30.78 25.61 -4.43
CA GLN A 303 -31.12 26.83 -5.15
C GLN A 303 -31.41 26.41 -6.60
N GLU A 304 -32.59 25.83 -6.78
CA GLU A 304 -33.40 26.14 -7.96
C GLU A 304 -33.82 27.60 -7.79
N GLY A 305 -33.01 28.50 -8.27
CA GLY A 305 -33.33 29.89 -8.48
C GLY A 305 -33.78 30.07 -9.90
N ALA A 306 -35.05 30.26 -10.06
CA ALA A 306 -35.71 30.76 -11.23
C ALA A 306 -34.95 31.94 -11.88
N GLU A 307 -34.70 31.88 -13.17
CA GLU A 307 -35.12 32.76 -14.26
C GLU A 307 -34.47 32.35 -15.57
#